data_e3c1b10c960965299074c7a2adda33b4
#
_entry.id   e3c1b10c960965299074c7a2adda33b4
#
_cell.length_a   1.000
_cell.length_b   1.000
_cell.length_c   1.000
_cell.angle_alpha   90.00
_cell.angle_beta   90.00
_cell.angle_gamma   90.00
#
_symmetry.space_group_name_H-M   'P 1'
#
loop_
_entity.id
_entity.type
_entity.pdbx_description
1 polymer ?
#
loop_
_entity_poly.entity_id
_entity_poly.type
_entity_poly.pdbx_seq_one_letter_code
_entity_poly.pdbx_strand_id
1 'polypeptide(L)'
;RLRGTNNINNCSYYCHQASGVALASMTGSSTATVVLDDLDKADLIMLIGANPASNHPRFMRNLVQLRRRGGTVIVVNPLREIGLVRFKIPSDIRSMLKASKIADVYVQPHVGGDAMFMVGVMKNLIERTRLDLAFLKTHTDGWDAWEARIRLCSWDDIVSQSGVPRATIDEVAGVYADSKRAIFAWAMGLTHHV
;
A
#
# COMPACT_ATOMS: atom_id res chain seq x y z
N ARG A 1 37.28 4.79 4.21
CA ARG A 1 38.52 4.13 4.72
C ARG A 1 39.77 5.02 4.57
N LEU A 2 39.93 5.79 3.50
CA LEU A 2 41.06 6.70 3.32
C LEU A 2 41.19 7.78 4.39
N ARG A 3 40.11 8.15 5.06
CA ARG A 3 40.09 9.12 6.18
C ARG A 3 40.18 8.48 7.55
N GLY A 4 40.39 7.16 7.65
CA GLY A 4 40.52 6.45 8.94
C GLY A 4 39.24 6.41 9.77
N THR A 5 38.07 6.64 9.18
CA THR A 5 36.78 6.62 9.86
C THR A 5 35.75 5.76 9.14
N ASN A 6 34.87 5.13 9.89
CA ASN A 6 33.66 4.44 9.39
C ASN A 6 32.40 5.31 9.52
N ASN A 7 32.52 6.55 10.01
CA ASN A 7 31.39 7.48 10.13
C ASN A 7 31.02 8.09 8.77
N ILE A 8 30.83 7.22 7.79
CA ILE A 8 30.41 7.56 6.41
C ILE A 8 29.20 6.70 6.08
N ASN A 9 28.09 7.36 5.80
CA ASN A 9 26.85 6.71 5.46
C ASN A 9 26.19 7.39 4.26
N ASN A 10 25.18 6.76 3.66
CA ASN A 10 24.37 7.38 2.62
C ASN A 10 22.91 7.51 3.08
N CYS A 11 22.12 8.28 2.36
CA CYS A 11 20.74 8.56 2.71
C CYS A 11 19.85 7.30 2.69
N SER A 12 20.13 6.31 1.84
CA SER A 12 19.34 5.08 1.73
C SER A 12 19.29 4.29 3.03
N TYR A 13 20.37 4.33 3.81
CA TYR A 13 20.43 3.66 5.10
C TYR A 13 19.36 4.18 6.09
N TYR A 14 19.10 5.47 6.06
CA TYR A 14 18.11 6.12 6.92
C TYR A 14 16.71 6.23 6.28
N CYS A 15 16.60 5.95 5.00
CA CYS A 15 15.40 6.18 4.22
C CYS A 15 14.69 4.87 3.84
N HIS A 16 15.27 4.07 2.95
CA HIS A 16 14.62 2.90 2.36
C HIS A 16 15.19 1.56 2.81
N GLN A 17 16.22 1.55 3.64
CA GLN A 17 16.91 0.31 4.04
C GLN A 17 15.94 -0.73 4.61
N ALA A 18 15.03 -0.32 5.48
CA ALA A 18 14.05 -1.23 6.09
C ALA A 18 13.17 -1.90 5.03
N SER A 19 12.64 -1.13 4.07
CA SER A 19 11.87 -1.69 2.94
C SER A 19 12.72 -2.57 2.05
N GLY A 20 13.98 -2.19 1.79
CA GLY A 20 14.90 -3.00 0.99
C GLY A 20 15.20 -4.36 1.63
N VAL A 21 15.43 -4.39 2.93
CA VAL A 21 15.65 -5.64 3.68
C VAL A 21 14.38 -6.51 3.67
N ALA A 22 13.21 -5.91 3.92
CA ALA A 22 11.94 -6.63 3.90
C ALA A 22 11.66 -7.24 2.53
N LEU A 23 11.78 -6.47 1.45
CA LEU A 23 11.58 -6.96 0.09
C LEU A 23 12.57 -8.06 -0.28
N ALA A 24 13.87 -7.89 0.05
CA ALA A 24 14.89 -8.90 -0.23
C ALA A 24 14.58 -10.24 0.47
N SER A 25 14.09 -10.19 1.70
CA SER A 25 13.73 -11.40 2.45
C SER A 25 12.46 -12.07 1.94
N MET A 26 11.49 -11.29 1.40
CA MET A 26 10.19 -11.80 0.98
C MET A 26 10.12 -12.16 -0.50
N THR A 27 10.82 -11.41 -1.36
CA THR A 27 10.73 -11.56 -2.83
C THR A 27 12.07 -11.83 -3.50
N GLY A 28 13.17 -11.89 -2.73
CA GLY A 28 14.53 -12.08 -3.25
C GLY A 28 15.14 -10.83 -3.89
N SER A 29 14.42 -9.72 -3.97
CA SER A 29 14.91 -8.45 -4.54
C SER A 29 14.61 -7.28 -3.62
N SER A 30 15.59 -6.43 -3.36
CA SER A 30 15.45 -5.23 -2.52
C SER A 30 14.85 -4.02 -3.24
N THR A 31 14.38 -4.18 -4.46
CA THR A 31 13.84 -3.11 -5.30
C THR A 31 12.36 -3.31 -5.59
N ALA A 32 11.74 -2.30 -6.21
CA ALA A 32 10.37 -2.40 -6.67
C ALA A 32 10.18 -3.57 -7.63
N THR A 33 9.08 -4.28 -7.50
CA THR A 33 8.71 -5.44 -8.33
C THR A 33 7.90 -5.05 -9.57
N VAL A 34 7.65 -3.74 -9.76
CA VAL A 34 6.86 -3.17 -10.87
C VAL A 34 7.63 -2.07 -11.57
N VAL A 35 7.30 -1.85 -12.83
CA VAL A 35 7.77 -0.72 -13.65
C VAL A 35 6.63 0.28 -13.91
N LEU A 36 6.95 1.46 -14.43
CA LEU A 36 5.94 2.52 -14.65
C LEU A 36 4.79 2.08 -15.57
N ASP A 37 5.08 1.26 -16.57
CA ASP A 37 4.08 0.77 -17.53
C ASP A 37 3.06 -0.17 -16.90
N ASP A 38 3.39 -0.79 -15.76
CA ASP A 38 2.45 -1.65 -15.03
C ASP A 38 1.35 -0.83 -14.35
N LEU A 39 1.64 0.43 -13.98
CA LEU A 39 0.64 1.36 -13.47
C LEU A 39 -0.49 1.61 -14.47
N ASP A 40 -0.19 1.56 -15.77
CA ASP A 40 -1.17 1.76 -16.82
C ASP A 40 -2.07 0.52 -17.02
N LYS A 41 -1.64 -0.64 -16.54
CA LYS A 41 -2.38 -1.91 -16.61
C LYS A 41 -3.14 -2.22 -15.31
N ALA A 42 -2.79 -1.58 -14.20
CA ALA A 42 -3.44 -1.80 -12.91
C ALA A 42 -4.91 -1.37 -12.95
N ASP A 43 -5.73 -2.06 -12.18
CA ASP A 43 -7.13 -1.71 -11.90
C ASP A 43 -7.33 -1.24 -10.45
N LEU A 44 -6.36 -1.54 -9.57
CA LEU A 44 -6.30 -1.06 -8.20
C LEU A 44 -4.90 -0.59 -7.84
N ILE A 45 -4.81 0.56 -7.21
CA ILE A 45 -3.59 1.00 -6.51
C ILE A 45 -3.95 1.27 -5.05
N MET A 46 -3.26 0.58 -4.14
CA MET A 46 -3.30 0.85 -2.71
C MET A 46 -2.07 1.66 -2.32
N LEU A 47 -2.29 2.88 -1.85
CA LEU A 47 -1.24 3.83 -1.47
C LEU A 47 -1.15 3.90 0.06
N ILE A 48 0.00 3.52 0.63
CA ILE A 48 0.17 3.36 2.08
C ILE A 48 1.27 4.29 2.59
N GLY A 49 0.96 5.12 3.58
CA GLY A 49 1.92 5.98 4.26
C GLY A 49 2.71 6.90 3.34
N ALA A 50 2.04 7.44 2.30
CA ALA A 50 2.67 8.26 1.27
C ALA A 50 1.85 9.50 0.94
N ASN A 51 2.53 10.60 0.58
CA ASN A 51 1.92 11.80 0.01
C ASN A 51 2.55 12.12 -1.36
N PRO A 52 2.20 11.40 -2.42
CA PRO A 52 2.78 11.62 -3.74
C PRO A 52 2.42 12.99 -4.33
N ALA A 53 1.38 13.66 -3.86
CA ALA A 53 1.08 15.03 -4.30
C ALA A 53 2.22 16.01 -3.95
N SER A 54 2.90 15.78 -2.82
CA SER A 54 4.05 16.58 -2.40
C SER A 54 5.38 16.03 -2.91
N ASN A 55 5.57 14.71 -2.88
CA ASN A 55 6.89 14.09 -3.04
C ASN A 55 7.08 13.39 -4.40
N HIS A 56 6.00 12.99 -5.07
CA HIS A 56 6.04 12.22 -6.31
C HIS A 56 4.99 12.70 -7.32
N PRO A 57 5.04 13.96 -7.77
CA PRO A 57 3.98 14.57 -8.57
C PRO A 57 3.74 13.85 -9.90
N ARG A 58 4.76 13.21 -10.46
CA ARG A 58 4.63 12.35 -11.65
C ARG A 58 3.67 11.19 -11.40
N PHE A 59 3.75 10.55 -10.25
CA PHE A 59 2.87 9.44 -9.87
C PHE A 59 1.41 9.88 -9.74
N MET A 60 1.15 11.12 -9.31
CA MET A 60 -0.21 11.66 -9.28
C MET A 60 -0.89 11.66 -10.64
N ARG A 61 -0.13 11.84 -11.73
CA ARG A 61 -0.67 11.71 -13.08
C ARG A 61 -1.17 10.29 -13.37
N ASN A 62 -0.40 9.26 -12.97
CA ASN A 62 -0.82 7.86 -13.14
C ASN A 62 -2.07 7.56 -12.30
N LEU A 63 -2.18 8.06 -11.07
CA LEU A 63 -3.40 7.91 -10.26
C LEU A 63 -4.62 8.56 -10.92
N VAL A 64 -4.50 9.78 -11.46
CA VAL A 64 -5.58 10.43 -12.21
C VAL A 64 -5.96 9.62 -13.45
N GLN A 65 -4.99 9.08 -14.18
CA GLN A 65 -5.26 8.24 -15.36
C GLN A 65 -5.93 6.93 -14.97
N LEU A 66 -5.49 6.27 -13.90
CA LEU A 66 -6.14 5.08 -13.35
C LEU A 66 -7.62 5.39 -13.05
N ARG A 67 -7.90 6.48 -12.33
CA ARG A 67 -9.28 6.92 -12.03
C ARG A 67 -10.11 7.14 -13.28
N ARG A 68 -9.54 7.75 -14.31
CA ARG A 68 -10.22 8.00 -15.59
C ARG A 68 -10.55 6.72 -16.37
N ARG A 69 -9.77 5.66 -16.16
CA ARG A 69 -10.03 4.31 -16.72
C ARG A 69 -11.05 3.49 -15.91
N GLY A 70 -11.57 4.03 -14.81
CA GLY A 70 -12.48 3.31 -13.90
C GLY A 70 -11.78 2.47 -12.84
N GLY A 71 -10.45 2.55 -12.74
CA GLY A 71 -9.69 1.86 -11.69
C GLY A 71 -9.88 2.51 -10.32
N THR A 72 -9.54 1.81 -9.27
CA THR A 72 -9.76 2.19 -7.88
C THR A 72 -8.46 2.62 -7.19
N VAL A 73 -8.54 3.62 -6.33
CA VAL A 73 -7.44 4.05 -5.45
C VAL A 73 -7.88 3.94 -4.01
N ILE A 74 -7.19 3.12 -3.24
CA ILE A 74 -7.30 3.05 -1.79
C ILE A 74 -6.13 3.81 -1.20
N VAL A 75 -6.40 4.73 -0.28
CA VAL A 75 -5.37 5.47 0.46
C VAL A 75 -5.41 5.05 1.91
N VAL A 76 -4.26 4.63 2.43
CA VAL A 76 -4.03 4.30 3.84
C VAL A 76 -3.05 5.31 4.40
N ASN A 77 -3.54 6.27 5.17
CA ASN A 77 -2.72 7.36 5.71
C ASN A 77 -3.42 7.94 6.95
N PRO A 78 -2.76 8.08 8.11
CA PRO A 78 -3.36 8.65 9.31
C PRO A 78 -3.81 10.10 9.11
N LEU A 79 -3.18 10.84 8.22
CA LEU A 79 -3.56 12.21 7.86
C LEU A 79 -4.35 12.24 6.54
N ARG A 80 -5.40 13.05 6.50
CA ARG A 80 -6.19 13.25 5.29
C ARG A 80 -5.54 14.33 4.41
N GLU A 81 -4.62 13.90 3.56
CA GLU A 81 -3.88 14.76 2.65
C GLU A 81 -4.79 15.32 1.54
N ILE A 82 -4.79 16.63 1.35
CA ILE A 82 -5.65 17.31 0.38
C ILE A 82 -5.44 16.78 -1.04
N GLY A 83 -4.17 16.59 -1.44
CA GLY A 83 -3.81 16.10 -2.76
C GLY A 83 -4.22 14.66 -3.03
N LEU A 84 -4.49 13.86 -1.99
CA LEU A 84 -5.00 12.49 -2.11
C LEU A 84 -6.53 12.42 -2.13
N VAL A 85 -7.20 13.48 -1.71
CA VAL A 85 -8.66 13.61 -1.85
C VAL A 85 -8.99 14.12 -3.25
N ARG A 86 -8.38 15.23 -3.66
CA ARG A 86 -8.56 15.84 -4.99
C ARG A 86 -7.23 16.42 -5.47
N PHE A 87 -6.95 16.24 -6.76
CA PHE A 87 -5.73 16.75 -7.37
C PHE A 87 -6.00 17.42 -8.73
N LYS A 88 -5.27 18.51 -8.99
CA LYS A 88 -5.24 19.19 -10.30
C LYS A 88 -3.87 18.96 -10.94
N ILE A 89 -3.84 18.47 -12.17
CA ILE A 89 -2.63 18.36 -12.96
C ILE A 89 -2.45 19.65 -13.76
N PRO A 90 -1.41 20.45 -13.52
CA PRO A 90 -1.25 21.75 -14.19
C PRO A 90 -1.16 21.67 -15.72
N SER A 91 -0.60 20.57 -16.25
CA SER A 91 -0.44 20.34 -17.69
C SER A 91 -1.65 19.70 -18.37
N ASP A 92 -2.78 19.51 -17.65
CA ASP A 92 -3.98 18.85 -18.16
C ASP A 92 -5.19 19.78 -18.01
N ILE A 93 -5.67 20.31 -19.12
CA ILE A 93 -6.77 21.29 -19.17
C ILE A 93 -8.03 20.75 -18.48
N ARG A 94 -8.36 19.47 -18.66
CA ARG A 94 -9.54 18.84 -18.01
C ARG A 94 -9.37 18.83 -16.49
N SER A 95 -8.16 18.53 -16.02
CA SER A 95 -7.85 18.52 -14.59
C SER A 95 -7.85 19.93 -13.99
N MET A 96 -7.47 20.93 -14.77
CA MET A 96 -7.49 22.35 -14.33
C MET A 96 -8.92 22.86 -14.15
N LEU A 97 -9.82 22.51 -15.06
CA LEU A 97 -11.24 22.89 -14.98
C LEU A 97 -11.93 22.18 -13.80
N LYS A 98 -11.68 20.88 -13.62
CA LYS A 98 -12.28 20.10 -12.54
C LYS A 98 -11.24 19.20 -11.91
N ALA A 99 -10.94 19.45 -10.63
CA ALA A 99 -10.03 18.61 -9.86
C ALA A 99 -10.49 17.14 -9.87
N SER A 100 -9.56 16.22 -10.16
CA SER A 100 -9.82 14.80 -10.17
C SER A 100 -9.93 14.29 -8.73
N LYS A 101 -10.97 13.50 -8.44
CA LYS A 101 -11.03 12.70 -7.20
C LYS A 101 -9.96 11.61 -7.28
N ILE A 102 -9.13 11.48 -6.27
CA ILE A 102 -8.07 10.47 -6.22
C ILE A 102 -8.54 9.25 -5.45
N ALA A 103 -8.68 9.36 -4.12
CA ALA A 103 -9.09 8.24 -3.28
C ALA A 103 -10.57 7.87 -3.48
N ASP A 104 -10.84 6.58 -3.64
CA ASP A 104 -12.19 6.03 -3.52
C ASP A 104 -12.47 5.68 -2.06
N VAL A 105 -11.55 4.94 -1.46
CA VAL A 105 -11.56 4.59 -0.05
C VAL A 105 -10.38 5.28 0.63
N TYR A 106 -10.64 5.94 1.73
CA TYR A 106 -9.61 6.60 2.54
C TYR A 106 -9.61 6.00 3.94
N VAL A 107 -8.56 5.26 4.28
CA VAL A 107 -8.39 4.59 5.56
C VAL A 107 -7.41 5.40 6.41
N GLN A 108 -7.79 5.68 7.65
CA GLN A 108 -6.96 6.42 8.61
C GLN A 108 -6.61 5.50 9.80
N PRO A 109 -5.55 4.68 9.69
CA PRO A 109 -5.12 3.84 10.81
C PRO A 109 -4.48 4.68 11.91
N HIS A 110 -4.36 4.11 13.10
CA HIS A 110 -3.44 4.63 14.12
C HIS A 110 -2.00 4.59 13.56
N VAL A 111 -1.16 5.51 14.02
CA VAL A 111 0.27 5.45 13.70
C VAL A 111 0.84 4.13 14.23
N GLY A 112 1.45 3.32 13.35
CA GLY A 112 1.90 1.96 13.66
C GLY A 112 0.82 0.88 13.52
N GLY A 113 -0.43 1.25 13.22
CA GLY A 113 -1.55 0.33 13.05
C GLY A 113 -1.66 -0.35 11.69
N ASP A 114 -0.80 0.02 10.74
CA ASP A 114 -0.83 -0.49 9.36
C ASP A 114 -0.71 -2.01 9.28
N ALA A 115 0.18 -2.60 10.07
CA ALA A 115 0.39 -4.05 10.09
C ALA A 115 -0.91 -4.79 10.49
N MET A 116 -1.57 -4.34 11.56
CA MET A 116 -2.83 -4.96 12.03
C MET A 116 -3.99 -4.68 11.07
N PHE A 117 -4.00 -3.51 10.42
CA PHE A 117 -4.95 -3.25 9.33
C PHE A 117 -4.79 -4.27 8.20
N MET A 118 -3.57 -4.53 7.74
CA MET A 118 -3.29 -5.52 6.68
C MET A 118 -3.60 -6.95 7.14
N VAL A 119 -3.33 -7.30 8.41
CA VAL A 119 -3.77 -8.58 9.00
C VAL A 119 -5.29 -8.71 8.92
N GLY A 120 -6.02 -7.64 9.22
CA GLY A 120 -7.48 -7.61 9.10
C GLY A 120 -7.99 -7.84 7.68
N VAL A 121 -7.37 -7.20 6.69
CA VAL A 121 -7.69 -7.41 5.26
C VAL A 121 -7.45 -8.88 4.89
N MET A 122 -6.29 -9.45 5.24
CA MET A 122 -5.98 -10.85 4.97
C MET A 122 -6.92 -11.81 5.68
N LYS A 123 -7.24 -11.56 6.95
CA LYS A 123 -8.19 -12.38 7.71
C LYS A 123 -9.57 -12.41 7.04
N ASN A 124 -10.06 -11.25 6.57
CA ASN A 124 -11.31 -11.19 5.84
C ASN A 124 -11.28 -12.04 4.56
N LEU A 125 -10.20 -11.97 3.77
CA LEU A 125 -10.04 -12.76 2.56
C LEU A 125 -10.01 -14.27 2.85
N ILE A 126 -9.34 -14.67 3.93
CA ILE A 126 -9.29 -16.07 4.39
C ILE A 126 -10.70 -16.55 4.80
N GLU A 127 -11.39 -15.79 5.63
CA GLU A 127 -12.73 -16.11 6.13
C GLU A 127 -13.78 -16.21 5.01
N ARG A 128 -13.65 -15.35 3.99
CA ARG A 128 -14.54 -15.30 2.83
C ARG A 128 -14.10 -16.23 1.67
N THR A 129 -13.03 -16.98 1.84
CA THR A 129 -12.48 -17.89 0.82
C THR A 129 -12.21 -17.18 -0.52
N ARG A 130 -11.68 -15.95 -0.45
CA ARG A 130 -11.38 -15.10 -1.62
C ARG A 130 -9.87 -15.12 -1.94
N LEU A 131 -9.27 -16.31 -1.91
CA LEU A 131 -7.85 -16.55 -2.13
C LEU A 131 -7.62 -17.44 -3.34
N ASP A 132 -6.57 -17.18 -4.09
CA ASP A 132 -6.02 -18.11 -5.07
C ASP A 132 -5.11 -19.13 -4.35
N LEU A 133 -5.73 -20.15 -3.79
CA LEU A 133 -5.01 -21.19 -3.05
C LEU A 133 -4.04 -21.98 -3.92
N ALA A 134 -4.33 -22.12 -5.23
CA ALA A 134 -3.44 -22.80 -6.16
C ALA A 134 -2.13 -22.01 -6.32
N PHE A 135 -2.26 -20.69 -6.52
CA PHE A 135 -1.11 -19.80 -6.59
C PHE A 135 -0.32 -19.81 -5.27
N LEU A 136 -0.98 -19.63 -4.14
CA LEU A 136 -0.32 -19.57 -2.82
C LEU A 136 0.48 -20.83 -2.53
N LYS A 137 -0.07 -22.02 -2.78
CA LYS A 137 0.61 -23.29 -2.54
C LYS A 137 1.79 -23.55 -3.48
N THR A 138 1.72 -23.01 -4.70
CA THR A 138 2.75 -23.27 -5.72
C THR A 138 3.88 -22.23 -5.70
N HIS A 139 3.56 -20.99 -5.34
CA HIS A 139 4.47 -19.84 -5.51
C HIS A 139 4.87 -19.14 -4.21
N THR A 140 4.42 -19.63 -3.05
CA THR A 140 4.81 -19.04 -1.76
C THR A 140 5.27 -20.11 -0.78
N ASP A 141 6.21 -19.73 0.08
CA ASP A 141 6.68 -20.55 1.21
C ASP A 141 6.01 -20.09 2.51
N GLY A 142 5.72 -21.05 3.40
CA GLY A 142 5.23 -20.77 4.75
C GLY A 142 3.76 -20.34 4.84
N TRP A 143 2.98 -20.50 3.76
CA TRP A 143 1.58 -20.10 3.72
C TRP A 143 0.74 -20.69 4.87
N ASP A 144 0.83 -22.00 5.12
CA ASP A 144 -0.01 -22.68 6.11
C ASP A 144 0.24 -22.13 7.53
N ALA A 145 1.53 -21.88 7.87
CA ALA A 145 1.89 -21.29 9.16
C ALA A 145 1.41 -19.84 9.28
N TRP A 146 1.48 -19.09 8.18
CA TRP A 146 1.01 -17.71 8.13
C TRP A 146 -0.51 -17.62 8.25
N GLU A 147 -1.25 -18.43 7.52
CA GLU A 147 -2.71 -18.54 7.61
C GLU A 147 -3.16 -18.88 9.03
N ALA A 148 -2.55 -19.90 9.66
CA ALA A 148 -2.86 -20.29 11.02
C ALA A 148 -2.66 -19.13 12.00
N ARG A 149 -1.58 -18.36 11.86
CA ARG A 149 -1.30 -17.19 12.70
C ARG A 149 -2.34 -16.08 12.51
N ILE A 150 -2.74 -15.79 11.27
CA ILE A 150 -3.77 -14.78 10.99
C ILE A 150 -5.12 -15.19 11.58
N ARG A 151 -5.48 -16.46 11.49
CA ARG A 151 -6.75 -16.96 12.07
C ARG A 151 -6.81 -16.79 13.58
N LEU A 152 -5.68 -16.87 14.28
CA LEU A 152 -5.60 -16.66 15.74
C LEU A 152 -5.76 -15.19 16.15
N CYS A 153 -5.50 -14.22 15.28
CA CYS A 153 -5.73 -12.81 15.62
C CYS A 153 -7.23 -12.56 15.84
N SER A 154 -7.60 -11.98 16.99
CA SER A 154 -9.00 -11.62 17.22
C SER A 154 -9.38 -10.37 16.42
N TRP A 155 -10.66 -10.23 16.05
CA TRP A 155 -11.13 -9.01 15.39
C TRP A 155 -11.07 -7.79 16.30
N ASP A 156 -11.25 -7.97 17.60
CA ASP A 156 -11.17 -6.88 18.57
C ASP A 156 -9.74 -6.34 18.66
N ASP A 157 -8.74 -7.22 18.67
CA ASP A 157 -7.33 -6.80 18.61
C ASP A 157 -7.00 -6.09 17.31
N ILE A 158 -7.47 -6.62 16.18
CA ILE A 158 -7.26 -6.01 14.87
C ILE A 158 -7.82 -4.59 14.82
N VAL A 159 -9.07 -4.41 15.25
CA VAL A 159 -9.74 -3.11 15.24
C VAL A 159 -9.08 -2.15 16.23
N SER A 160 -8.79 -2.59 17.46
CA SER A 160 -8.21 -1.73 18.49
C SER A 160 -6.79 -1.28 18.16
N GLN A 161 -5.94 -2.18 17.62
CA GLN A 161 -4.56 -1.85 17.30
C GLN A 161 -4.44 -1.08 15.97
N SER A 162 -5.25 -1.43 14.97
CA SER A 162 -5.24 -0.68 13.71
C SER A 162 -5.92 0.68 13.81
N GLY A 163 -6.88 0.83 14.73
CA GLY A 163 -7.76 1.99 14.80
C GLY A 163 -8.75 2.09 13.64
N VAL A 164 -8.89 1.03 12.84
CA VAL A 164 -9.76 1.00 11.67
C VAL A 164 -11.01 0.17 11.96
N PRO A 165 -12.22 0.73 11.77
CA PRO A 165 -13.46 -0.01 11.96
C PRO A 165 -13.52 -1.27 11.06
N ARG A 166 -14.09 -2.35 11.62
CA ARG A 166 -14.30 -3.61 10.89
C ARG A 166 -14.93 -3.42 9.51
N ALA A 167 -15.97 -2.60 9.42
CA ALA A 167 -16.66 -2.33 8.16
C ALA A 167 -15.75 -1.75 7.08
N THR A 168 -14.81 -0.87 7.45
CA THR A 168 -13.83 -0.31 6.52
C THR A 168 -12.81 -1.37 6.08
N ILE A 169 -12.38 -2.25 6.98
CA ILE A 169 -11.51 -3.38 6.64
C ILE A 169 -12.22 -4.32 5.65
N ASP A 170 -13.49 -4.61 5.91
CA ASP A 170 -14.32 -5.46 5.05
C ASP A 170 -14.52 -4.84 3.65
N GLU A 171 -14.71 -3.50 3.57
CA GLU A 171 -14.79 -2.76 2.31
C GLU A 171 -13.49 -2.86 1.51
N VAL A 172 -12.35 -2.59 2.15
CA VAL A 172 -11.03 -2.66 1.50
C VAL A 172 -10.73 -4.08 1.03
N ALA A 173 -11.00 -5.09 1.85
CA ALA A 173 -10.83 -6.49 1.48
C ALA A 173 -11.69 -6.89 0.29
N GLY A 174 -12.94 -6.41 0.22
CA GLY A 174 -13.84 -6.63 -0.90
C GLY A 174 -13.32 -6.02 -2.19
N VAL A 175 -12.92 -4.74 -2.15
CA VAL A 175 -12.35 -4.03 -3.31
C VAL A 175 -11.08 -4.73 -3.81
N TYR A 176 -10.20 -5.16 -2.88
CA TYR A 176 -8.99 -5.88 -3.25
C TYR A 176 -9.29 -7.24 -3.87
N ALA A 177 -10.22 -8.00 -3.29
CA ALA A 177 -10.62 -9.31 -3.79
C ALA A 177 -11.24 -9.28 -5.20
N ASP A 178 -11.88 -8.17 -5.58
CA ASP A 178 -12.48 -7.99 -6.90
C ASP A 178 -11.47 -7.48 -7.95
N SER A 179 -10.31 -7.00 -7.51
CA SER A 179 -9.23 -6.53 -8.36
C SER A 179 -8.51 -7.70 -9.03
N LYS A 180 -8.11 -7.50 -10.29
CA LYS A 180 -7.32 -8.47 -11.05
C LYS A 180 -5.84 -8.11 -11.09
N ARG A 181 -5.50 -6.83 -10.97
CA ARG A 181 -4.13 -6.30 -11.08
C ARG A 181 -3.94 -5.17 -10.08
N ALA A 182 -3.70 -5.54 -8.83
CA ALA A 182 -3.45 -4.62 -7.74
C ALA A 182 -1.97 -4.27 -7.63
N ILE A 183 -1.67 -3.00 -7.37
CA ILE A 183 -0.33 -2.52 -7.03
C ILE A 183 -0.39 -1.89 -5.64
N PHE A 184 0.55 -2.30 -4.79
CA PHE A 184 0.78 -1.69 -3.48
C PHE A 184 1.95 -0.72 -3.61
N ALA A 185 1.72 0.54 -3.29
CA ALA A 185 2.74 1.58 -3.30
C ALA A 185 2.82 2.19 -1.90
N TRP A 186 4.02 2.19 -1.30
CA TRP A 186 4.21 2.75 0.02
C TRP A 186 5.42 3.69 0.08
N ALA A 187 5.48 4.50 1.12
CA ALA A 187 6.60 5.39 1.40
C ALA A 187 6.96 5.35 2.89
N MET A 188 7.62 6.41 3.38
CA MET A 188 8.22 6.45 4.72
C MET A 188 7.21 6.26 5.85
N GLY A 189 5.94 6.59 5.65
CA GLY A 189 4.89 6.36 6.64
C GLY A 189 4.71 4.88 7.01
N LEU A 190 5.06 3.95 6.10
CA LEU A 190 5.12 2.52 6.41
C LEU A 190 6.54 2.07 6.75
N THR A 191 7.55 2.53 6.00
CA THR A 191 8.95 2.09 6.13
C THR A 191 9.55 2.38 7.51
N HIS A 192 9.15 3.47 8.16
CA HIS A 192 9.74 3.94 9.43
C HIS A 192 8.96 3.52 10.67
N HIS A 193 8.07 2.56 10.58
CA HIS A 193 7.46 1.95 11.78
C HIS A 193 8.46 1.08 12.53
N VAL A 194 8.35 1.11 13.87
CA VAL A 194 9.20 0.36 14.79
C VAL A 194 8.48 -0.92 15.20
#